data_09ee4f5d0d11433a9c4a8367fa90de40
#
_entry.id   09ee4f5d0d11433a9c4a8367fa90de40
#
_cell.length_a   1.000
_cell.length_b   1.000
_cell.length_c   1.000
_cell.angle_alpha   90.00
_cell.angle_beta   90.00
_cell.angle_gamma   90.00
#
_symmetry.space_group_name_H-M   'P 1'
#
loop_
_entity.id
_entity.type
_entity.pdbx_description
1 polymer ?
#
loop_
_entity_poly.entity_id
_entity_poly.type
_entity_poly.pdbx_seq_one_letter_code
_entity_poly.pdbx_strand_id
1 'polypeptide(L)'
;MRKKERPPPDPRSIAIRFHLLGAYMDIITILRSWIPTGIELQVGSIVSAVGTVAAYFIGWDDAMEVLLVLMILDYITGLLAAYINPNLQLNSNRGFKGICKKIMILLLIVLAHELEKATGIPAVQSVVVWFFIGNEGLSIIENAAKSGVPIPAKLRNTLEQLQSEKEAERK
;
A
#
# COMPACT_ATOMS: atom_id res chain seq x y z
N MET A 1 73.09 0.45 -28.70
CA MET A 1 71.84 -0.21 -28.19
C MET A 1 70.67 0.48 -28.82
N ARG A 2 69.98 -0.16 -29.79
CA ARG A 2 68.71 0.39 -30.35
C ARG A 2 67.55 0.12 -29.37
N LYS A 3 66.95 1.19 -28.87
CA LYS A 3 65.67 1.10 -28.08
C LYS A 3 64.59 0.46 -28.96
N LYS A 4 64.15 -0.73 -28.64
CA LYS A 4 63.05 -1.43 -29.32
C LYS A 4 61.78 -0.68 -29.04
N GLU A 5 61.29 0.15 -29.97
CA GLU A 5 60.01 0.83 -29.86
C GLU A 5 58.90 -0.21 -29.83
N ARG A 6 58.00 -0.10 -28.85
CA ARG A 6 56.82 -0.96 -28.76
C ARG A 6 55.89 -0.64 -29.92
N PRO A 7 55.36 -1.63 -30.64
CA PRO A 7 54.41 -1.38 -31.70
C PRO A 7 53.16 -0.64 -31.13
N PRO A 8 52.52 0.22 -31.92
CA PRO A 8 51.30 0.89 -31.51
C PRO A 8 50.20 -0.13 -31.17
N PRO A 9 49.36 0.16 -30.18
CA PRO A 9 48.30 -0.75 -29.79
C PRO A 9 47.29 -0.96 -30.93
N ASP A 10 46.78 -2.19 -31.05
CA ASP A 10 45.80 -2.57 -32.07
C ASP A 10 44.51 -1.74 -31.90
N PRO A 11 44.03 -1.06 -32.96
CA PRO A 11 42.77 -0.27 -32.90
C PRO A 11 41.58 -1.04 -32.39
N ARG A 12 41.52 -2.36 -32.63
CA ARG A 12 40.44 -3.23 -32.13
C ARG A 12 40.49 -3.39 -30.60
N SER A 13 41.69 -3.52 -30.05
CA SER A 13 41.89 -3.62 -28.60
C SER A 13 41.51 -2.32 -27.86
N ILE A 14 41.74 -1.19 -28.52
CA ILE A 14 41.34 0.14 -28.02
C ILE A 14 39.81 0.25 -28.00
N ALA A 15 39.13 -0.11 -29.09
CA ALA A 15 37.68 -0.06 -29.19
C ALA A 15 36.98 -0.96 -28.14
N ILE A 16 37.47 -2.18 -27.93
CA ILE A 16 36.96 -3.10 -26.90
C ILE A 16 37.11 -2.50 -25.49
N ARG A 17 38.28 -1.89 -25.20
CA ARG A 17 38.51 -1.22 -23.92
C ARG A 17 37.52 -0.07 -23.66
N PHE A 18 37.30 0.76 -24.69
CA PHE A 18 36.31 1.86 -24.57
C PHE A 18 34.87 1.34 -24.34
N HIS A 19 34.51 0.27 -25.03
CA HIS A 19 33.18 -0.35 -24.85
C HIS A 19 33.01 -0.95 -23.44
N LEU A 20 34.02 -1.64 -22.92
CA LEU A 20 34.02 -2.18 -21.55
C LEU A 20 34.05 -1.08 -20.51
N LEU A 21 34.77 0.02 -20.72
CA LEU A 21 34.78 1.16 -19.82
C LEU A 21 33.42 1.85 -19.80
N GLY A 22 32.75 2.01 -20.94
CA GLY A 22 31.40 2.54 -21.05
C GLY A 22 30.40 1.68 -20.25
N ALA A 23 30.36 0.37 -20.50
CA ALA A 23 29.51 -0.56 -19.79
C ALA A 23 29.77 -0.55 -18.27
N TYR A 24 31.03 -0.44 -17.83
CA TYR A 24 31.39 -0.34 -16.43
C TYR A 24 30.89 0.98 -15.79
N MET A 25 31.03 2.10 -16.51
CA MET A 25 30.49 3.40 -16.05
C MET A 25 28.98 3.40 -15.95
N ASP A 26 28.29 2.76 -16.90
CA ASP A 26 26.83 2.61 -16.86
C ASP A 26 26.38 1.80 -15.64
N ILE A 27 27.05 0.68 -15.35
CA ILE A 27 26.77 -0.14 -14.17
C ILE A 27 26.98 0.66 -12.87
N ILE A 28 28.09 1.40 -12.76
CA ILE A 28 28.35 2.23 -11.58
C ILE A 28 27.29 3.31 -11.43
N THR A 29 26.86 3.92 -12.52
CA THR A 29 25.81 4.96 -12.50
C THR A 29 24.48 4.37 -12.02
N ILE A 30 24.10 3.18 -12.51
CA ILE A 30 22.93 2.45 -12.06
C ILE A 30 23.05 2.10 -10.57
N LEU A 31 24.16 1.53 -10.13
CA LEU A 31 24.37 1.20 -8.72
C LEU A 31 24.34 2.43 -7.81
N ARG A 32 24.87 3.55 -8.28
CA ARG A 32 24.89 4.81 -7.55
C ARG A 32 23.49 5.42 -7.41
N SER A 33 22.60 5.19 -8.39
CA SER A 33 21.20 5.66 -8.32
C SER A 33 20.35 4.91 -7.28
N TRP A 34 20.83 3.75 -6.79
CA TRP A 34 20.19 2.99 -5.73
C TRP A 34 20.63 3.40 -4.33
N ILE A 35 21.68 4.23 -4.23
CA ILE A 35 22.14 4.76 -2.94
C ILE A 35 21.23 5.96 -2.59
N PRO A 36 20.47 5.88 -1.50
CA PRO A 36 19.56 6.96 -1.14
C PRO A 36 20.32 8.25 -0.85
N THR A 37 19.78 9.35 -1.32
CA THR A 37 20.31 10.70 -1.03
C THR A 37 20.11 11.05 0.45
N GLY A 38 20.84 12.06 0.94
CA GLY A 38 20.68 12.52 2.32
C GLY A 38 19.23 12.91 2.68
N ILE A 39 18.49 13.48 1.72
CA ILE A 39 17.07 13.84 1.89
C ILE A 39 16.20 12.58 1.99
N GLU A 40 16.42 11.58 1.14
CA GLU A 40 15.67 10.32 1.17
C GLU A 40 15.92 9.55 2.48
N LEU A 41 17.15 9.55 2.98
CA LEU A 41 17.48 8.98 4.29
C LEU A 41 16.76 9.72 5.44
N GLN A 42 16.71 11.05 5.41
CA GLN A 42 16.01 11.84 6.41
C GLN A 42 14.50 11.58 6.38
N VAL A 43 13.89 11.64 5.19
CA VAL A 43 12.45 11.34 5.02
C VAL A 43 12.17 9.90 5.45
N GLY A 44 12.97 8.93 5.01
CA GLY A 44 12.82 7.53 5.39
C GLY A 44 12.93 7.31 6.89
N SER A 45 13.87 7.98 7.58
CA SER A 45 14.02 7.87 9.04
C SER A 45 12.83 8.47 9.80
N ILE A 46 12.30 9.62 9.34
CA ILE A 46 11.11 10.23 9.93
C ILE A 46 9.89 9.32 9.74
N VAL A 47 9.68 8.81 8.53
CA VAL A 47 8.56 7.89 8.23
C VAL A 47 8.67 6.62 9.06
N SER A 48 9.88 6.04 9.19
CA SER A 48 10.11 4.86 10.04
C SER A 48 9.84 5.14 11.51
N ALA A 49 10.30 6.27 12.04
CA ALA A 49 10.05 6.64 13.43
C ALA A 49 8.55 6.83 13.70
N VAL A 50 7.86 7.56 12.84
CA VAL A 50 6.39 7.76 12.94
C VAL A 50 5.66 6.43 12.82
N GLY A 51 6.05 5.56 11.87
CA GLY A 51 5.48 4.23 11.69
C GLY A 51 5.68 3.33 12.92
N THR A 52 6.88 3.36 13.52
CA THR A 52 7.17 2.59 14.74
C THR A 52 6.33 3.06 15.93
N VAL A 53 6.22 4.38 16.13
CA VAL A 53 5.38 4.96 17.18
C VAL A 53 3.90 4.60 16.95
N ALA A 54 3.41 4.74 15.72
CA ALA A 54 2.05 4.35 15.37
C ALA A 54 1.79 2.85 15.62
N ALA A 55 2.71 1.97 15.22
CA ALA A 55 2.61 0.53 15.46
C ALA A 55 2.57 0.19 16.96
N TYR A 56 3.34 0.89 17.78
CA TYR A 56 3.31 0.71 19.24
C TYR A 56 1.94 1.04 19.84
N PHE A 57 1.31 2.14 19.42
CA PHE A 57 -0.01 2.54 19.92
C PHE A 57 -1.16 1.72 19.32
N ILE A 58 -0.99 1.17 18.14
CA ILE A 58 -2.01 0.35 17.47
C ILE A 58 -2.03 -1.09 18.04
N GLY A 59 -0.92 -1.58 18.62
CA GLY A 59 -0.80 -2.97 19.03
C GLY A 59 -0.74 -3.89 17.81
N TRP A 60 0.40 -3.90 17.12
CA TRP A 60 0.58 -4.61 15.86
C TRP A 60 0.53 -6.12 16.03
N ASP A 61 -0.36 -6.78 15.29
CA ASP A 61 -0.49 -8.23 15.16
C ASP A 61 -0.81 -8.63 13.70
N ASP A 62 -0.90 -9.93 13.44
CA ASP A 62 -1.19 -10.46 12.10
C ASP A 62 -2.57 -9.99 11.57
N ALA A 63 -3.56 -9.87 12.44
CA ALA A 63 -4.90 -9.39 12.06
C ALA A 63 -4.85 -7.91 11.64
N MET A 64 -4.01 -7.12 12.31
CA MET A 64 -3.78 -5.72 11.95
C MET A 64 -3.10 -5.59 10.59
N GLU A 65 -2.14 -6.45 10.26
CA GLU A 65 -1.52 -6.49 8.94
C GLU A 65 -2.56 -6.81 7.86
N VAL A 66 -3.39 -7.83 8.07
CA VAL A 66 -4.49 -8.19 7.15
C VAL A 66 -5.44 -7.00 6.95
N LEU A 67 -5.82 -6.31 8.02
CA LEU A 67 -6.70 -5.15 7.91
C LEU A 67 -6.09 -4.03 7.06
N LEU A 68 -4.81 -3.69 7.27
CA LEU A 68 -4.15 -2.66 6.47
C LEU A 68 -4.09 -3.02 4.99
N VAL A 69 -3.79 -4.28 4.67
CA VAL A 69 -3.81 -4.77 3.28
C VAL A 69 -5.21 -4.62 2.69
N LEU A 70 -6.27 -5.02 3.41
CA LEU A 70 -7.64 -4.88 2.94
C LEU A 70 -8.05 -3.41 2.75
N MET A 71 -7.63 -2.51 3.65
CA MET A 71 -7.88 -1.07 3.50
C MET A 71 -7.25 -0.49 2.23
N ILE A 72 -6.03 -0.93 1.88
CA ILE A 72 -5.36 -0.53 0.64
C ILE A 72 -6.10 -1.12 -0.57
N LEU A 73 -6.45 -2.40 -0.53
CA LEU A 73 -7.18 -3.08 -1.62
C LEU A 73 -8.57 -2.47 -1.84
N ASP A 74 -9.30 -2.12 -0.76
CA ASP A 74 -10.59 -1.44 -0.87
C ASP A 74 -10.45 -0.09 -1.58
N TYR A 75 -9.45 0.70 -1.21
CA TYR A 75 -9.21 1.98 -1.87
C TYR A 75 -8.89 1.82 -3.36
N ILE A 76 -8.00 0.87 -3.71
CA ILE A 76 -7.64 0.57 -5.10
C ILE A 76 -8.85 0.06 -5.89
N THR A 77 -9.60 -0.90 -5.33
CA THR A 77 -10.79 -1.45 -6.00
C THR A 77 -11.90 -0.41 -6.16
N GLY A 78 -12.03 0.51 -5.20
CA GLY A 78 -12.94 1.65 -5.31
C GLY A 78 -12.59 2.60 -6.45
N LEU A 79 -11.29 2.89 -6.65
CA LEU A 79 -10.81 3.68 -7.79
C LEU A 79 -11.05 2.96 -9.12
N LEU A 80 -10.75 1.66 -9.19
CA LEU A 80 -10.99 0.84 -10.37
C LEU A 80 -12.49 0.77 -10.72
N ALA A 81 -13.34 0.59 -9.72
CA ALA A 81 -14.79 0.59 -9.92
C ALA A 81 -15.30 1.92 -10.48
N ALA A 82 -14.80 3.04 -9.96
CA ALA A 82 -15.15 4.37 -10.46
C ALA A 82 -14.62 4.65 -11.87
N TYR A 83 -13.52 4.03 -12.27
CA TYR A 83 -12.96 4.13 -13.62
C TYR A 83 -13.72 3.26 -14.63
N ILE A 84 -14.07 2.01 -14.25
CA ILE A 84 -14.69 1.03 -15.13
C ILE A 84 -16.18 1.32 -15.33
N ASN A 85 -16.88 1.75 -14.28
CA ASN A 85 -18.33 1.94 -14.32
C ASN A 85 -18.67 3.40 -14.73
N PRO A 86 -19.27 3.61 -15.91
CA PRO A 86 -19.57 4.94 -16.42
C PRO A 86 -20.61 5.71 -15.57
N ASN A 87 -21.37 5.00 -14.73
CA ASN A 87 -22.33 5.62 -13.80
C ASN A 87 -21.67 6.15 -12.51
N LEU A 88 -20.40 5.80 -12.28
CA LEU A 88 -19.61 6.26 -11.15
C LEU A 88 -18.61 7.31 -11.63
N GLN A 89 -18.73 8.53 -11.14
CA GLN A 89 -17.74 9.57 -11.44
C GLN A 89 -16.56 9.49 -10.46
N LEU A 90 -15.34 9.53 -11.00
CA LEU A 90 -14.14 9.78 -10.22
C LEU A 90 -14.25 11.19 -9.61
N ASN A 91 -14.39 11.25 -8.30
CA ASN A 91 -14.52 12.49 -7.57
C ASN A 91 -13.47 12.53 -6.45
N SER A 92 -12.58 13.51 -6.51
CA SER A 92 -11.52 13.74 -5.52
C SER A 92 -12.06 13.83 -4.09
N ASN A 93 -13.19 14.52 -3.89
CA ASN A 93 -13.82 14.61 -2.57
C ASN A 93 -14.29 13.25 -2.04
N ARG A 94 -14.75 12.36 -2.91
CA ARG A 94 -15.15 10.99 -2.52
C ARG A 94 -13.93 10.17 -2.11
N GLY A 95 -12.84 10.26 -2.87
CA GLY A 95 -11.56 9.61 -2.53
C GLY A 95 -11.02 10.12 -1.18
N PHE A 96 -11.01 11.43 -0.96
CA PHE A 96 -10.57 12.03 0.31
C PHE A 96 -11.42 11.57 1.50
N LYS A 97 -12.75 11.55 1.35
CA LYS A 97 -13.65 11.00 2.40
C LYS A 97 -13.35 9.53 2.72
N GLY A 98 -12.99 8.73 1.71
CA GLY A 98 -12.56 7.35 1.90
C GLY A 98 -11.30 7.25 2.78
N ILE A 99 -10.30 8.08 2.52
CA ILE A 99 -9.07 8.15 3.33
C ILE A 99 -9.39 8.58 4.77
N CYS A 100 -10.21 9.62 4.95
CA CYS A 100 -10.62 10.07 6.29
C CYS A 100 -11.32 8.96 7.10
N LYS A 101 -12.18 8.15 6.45
CA LYS A 101 -12.82 6.99 7.11
C LYS A 101 -11.78 5.96 7.57
N LYS A 102 -10.77 5.67 6.74
CA LYS A 102 -9.70 4.73 7.09
C LYS A 102 -8.85 5.22 8.25
N ILE A 103 -8.56 6.51 8.30
CA ILE A 103 -7.90 7.14 9.46
C ILE A 103 -8.79 6.97 10.71
N MET A 104 -10.09 7.18 10.61
CA MET A 104 -11.02 7.01 11.73
C MET A 104 -11.03 5.55 12.23
N ILE A 105 -10.99 4.56 11.33
CA ILE A 105 -10.88 3.14 11.70
C ILE A 105 -9.61 2.89 12.53
N LEU A 106 -8.46 3.40 12.09
CA LEU A 106 -7.21 3.26 12.82
C LEU A 106 -7.28 3.90 14.21
N LEU A 107 -7.91 5.08 14.33
CA LEU A 107 -8.12 5.73 15.63
C LEU A 107 -9.02 4.92 16.56
N LEU A 108 -10.07 4.27 16.04
CA LEU A 108 -10.93 3.38 16.82
C LEU A 108 -10.19 2.13 17.29
N ILE A 109 -9.25 1.61 16.51
CA ILE A 109 -8.41 0.48 16.91
C ILE A 109 -7.44 0.89 18.02
N VAL A 110 -6.81 2.07 17.91
CA VAL A 110 -5.98 2.63 18.99
C VAL A 110 -6.80 2.75 20.27
N LEU A 111 -8.02 3.28 20.19
CA LEU A 111 -8.91 3.36 21.34
C LEU A 111 -9.19 1.98 21.94
N ALA A 112 -9.51 0.99 21.10
CA ALA A 112 -9.77 -0.39 21.54
C ALA A 112 -8.55 -1.01 22.22
N HIS A 113 -7.35 -0.80 21.68
CA HIS A 113 -6.09 -1.24 22.26
C HIS A 113 -5.85 -0.64 23.66
N GLU A 114 -6.01 0.67 23.80
CA GLU A 114 -5.85 1.34 25.08
C GLU A 114 -6.92 0.94 26.09
N LEU A 115 -8.15 0.69 25.66
CA LEU A 115 -9.21 0.15 26.52
C LEU A 115 -8.89 -1.27 26.99
N GLU A 116 -8.37 -2.14 26.12
CA GLU A 116 -7.93 -3.49 26.50
C GLU A 116 -6.83 -3.43 27.56
N LYS A 117 -5.84 -2.56 27.39
CA LYS A 117 -4.77 -2.34 28.37
C LYS A 117 -5.29 -1.79 29.71
N ALA A 118 -6.21 -0.83 29.65
CA ALA A 118 -6.74 -0.16 30.85
C ALA A 118 -7.71 -1.06 31.66
N THR A 119 -8.49 -1.90 30.99
CA THR A 119 -9.51 -2.74 31.64
C THR A 119 -9.01 -4.14 31.98
N GLY A 120 -7.95 -4.59 31.31
CA GLY A 120 -7.46 -5.98 31.38
C GLY A 120 -8.44 -7.01 30.76
N ILE A 121 -9.46 -6.54 30.02
CA ILE A 121 -10.41 -7.40 29.32
C ILE A 121 -9.76 -7.83 28.01
N PRO A 122 -9.41 -9.12 27.81
CA PRO A 122 -8.75 -9.56 26.59
C PRO A 122 -9.72 -9.48 25.39
N ALA A 123 -9.15 -9.37 24.20
CA ALA A 123 -9.84 -9.42 22.91
C ALA A 123 -10.68 -8.19 22.53
N VAL A 124 -10.67 -7.10 23.27
CA VAL A 124 -11.38 -5.86 22.88
C VAL A 124 -10.87 -5.34 21.55
N GLN A 125 -9.55 -5.24 21.41
CA GLN A 125 -8.92 -4.84 20.15
C GLN A 125 -9.22 -5.82 19.02
N SER A 126 -9.06 -7.11 19.27
CA SER A 126 -9.28 -8.16 18.26
C SER A 126 -10.69 -8.15 17.69
N VAL A 127 -11.72 -7.96 18.52
CA VAL A 127 -13.11 -7.85 18.06
C VAL A 127 -13.28 -6.67 17.11
N VAL A 128 -12.71 -5.51 17.44
CA VAL A 128 -12.77 -4.31 16.59
C VAL A 128 -12.04 -4.51 15.27
N VAL A 129 -10.84 -5.10 15.31
CA VAL A 129 -10.05 -5.39 14.11
C VAL A 129 -10.80 -6.36 13.18
N TRP A 130 -11.31 -7.49 13.70
CA TRP A 130 -12.06 -8.45 12.90
C TRP A 130 -13.36 -7.88 12.33
N PHE A 131 -14.05 -7.00 13.06
CA PHE A 131 -15.20 -6.28 12.53
C PHE A 131 -14.81 -5.45 11.29
N PHE A 132 -13.71 -4.70 11.36
CA PHE A 132 -13.28 -3.89 10.22
C PHE A 132 -12.70 -4.73 9.08
N ILE A 133 -12.03 -5.86 9.34
CA ILE A 133 -11.64 -6.82 8.31
C ILE A 133 -12.86 -7.26 7.50
N GLY A 134 -13.94 -7.63 8.16
CA GLY A 134 -15.19 -8.01 7.51
C GLY A 134 -15.78 -6.86 6.68
N ASN A 135 -15.79 -5.64 7.23
CA ASN A 135 -16.32 -4.46 6.55
C ASN A 135 -15.50 -4.05 5.32
N GLU A 136 -14.17 -4.08 5.40
CA GLU A 136 -13.29 -3.77 4.26
C GLU A 136 -13.40 -4.87 3.19
N GLY A 137 -13.44 -6.15 3.59
CA GLY A 137 -13.66 -7.28 2.66
C GLY A 137 -14.98 -7.14 1.90
N LEU A 138 -16.05 -6.79 2.59
CA LEU A 138 -17.35 -6.54 1.98
C LEU A 138 -17.29 -5.38 0.98
N SER A 139 -16.63 -4.29 1.32
CA SER A 139 -16.45 -3.13 0.44
C SER A 139 -15.69 -3.49 -0.85
N ILE A 140 -14.64 -4.32 -0.75
CA ILE A 140 -13.90 -4.82 -1.92
C ILE A 140 -14.81 -5.61 -2.85
N ILE A 141 -15.66 -6.48 -2.29
CA ILE A 141 -16.61 -7.28 -3.06
C ILE A 141 -17.67 -6.38 -3.73
N GLU A 142 -18.17 -5.37 -3.02
CA GLU A 142 -19.06 -4.35 -3.61
C GLU A 142 -18.40 -3.59 -4.77
N ASN A 143 -17.15 -3.21 -4.63
CA ASN A 143 -16.40 -2.54 -5.68
C ASN A 143 -16.20 -3.45 -6.90
N ALA A 144 -15.90 -4.73 -6.68
CA ALA A 144 -15.81 -5.73 -7.74
C ALA A 144 -17.15 -5.89 -8.47
N ALA A 145 -18.28 -5.97 -7.74
CA ALA A 145 -19.62 -6.01 -8.33
C ALA A 145 -19.92 -4.78 -9.20
N LYS A 146 -19.59 -3.59 -8.70
CA LYS A 146 -19.77 -2.32 -9.44
C LYS A 146 -18.90 -2.25 -10.70
N SER A 147 -17.78 -2.97 -10.72
CA SER A 147 -16.89 -3.11 -11.89
C SER A 147 -17.36 -4.14 -12.91
N GLY A 148 -18.48 -4.85 -12.65
CA GLY A 148 -19.01 -5.90 -13.54
C GLY A 148 -18.35 -7.27 -13.36
N VAL A 149 -17.52 -7.46 -12.32
CA VAL A 149 -16.96 -8.78 -12.00
C VAL A 149 -18.11 -9.70 -11.53
N PRO A 150 -18.23 -10.93 -12.08
CA PRO A 150 -19.27 -11.85 -11.70
C PRO A 150 -19.09 -12.30 -10.24
N ILE A 151 -20.11 -12.05 -9.42
CA ILE A 151 -20.14 -12.44 -8.02
C ILE A 151 -21.18 -13.54 -7.81
N PRO A 152 -20.89 -14.57 -7.01
CA PRO A 152 -21.86 -15.60 -6.67
C PRO A 152 -23.17 -15.02 -6.11
N ALA A 153 -24.32 -15.55 -6.56
CA ALA A 153 -25.63 -15.01 -6.21
C ALA A 153 -25.88 -14.94 -4.69
N LYS A 154 -25.39 -15.92 -3.93
CA LYS A 154 -25.48 -15.89 -2.45
C LYS A 154 -24.81 -14.65 -1.86
N LEU A 155 -23.62 -14.31 -2.37
CA LEU A 155 -22.85 -13.16 -1.87
C LEU A 155 -23.54 -11.84 -2.26
N ARG A 156 -24.09 -11.76 -3.48
CA ARG A 156 -24.87 -10.59 -3.93
C ARG A 156 -26.08 -10.36 -3.03
N ASN A 157 -26.85 -11.39 -2.74
CA ASN A 157 -28.05 -11.28 -1.91
C ASN A 157 -27.70 -10.81 -0.49
N THR A 158 -26.62 -11.32 0.08
CA THR A 158 -26.12 -10.85 1.40
C THR A 158 -25.74 -9.37 1.36
N LEU A 159 -25.07 -8.91 0.30
CA LEU A 159 -24.70 -7.51 0.10
C LEU A 159 -25.92 -6.60 -0.02
N GLU A 160 -26.94 -7.02 -0.79
CA GLU A 160 -28.18 -6.27 -0.97
C GLU A 160 -28.96 -6.15 0.34
N GLN A 161 -29.02 -7.21 1.15
CA GLN A 161 -29.62 -7.17 2.48
C GLN A 161 -28.91 -6.18 3.40
N LEU A 162 -27.59 -6.23 3.49
CA LEU A 162 -26.78 -5.32 4.31
C LEU A 162 -26.89 -3.85 3.86
N GLN A 163 -27.04 -3.61 2.55
CA GLN A 163 -27.27 -2.26 2.04
C GLN A 163 -28.66 -1.74 2.42
N SER A 164 -29.69 -2.57 2.31
CA SER A 164 -31.07 -2.18 2.68
C SER A 164 -31.20 -1.88 4.18
N GLU A 165 -30.54 -2.64 5.04
CA GLU A 165 -30.48 -2.38 6.48
C GLU A 165 -29.81 -1.03 6.79
N LYS A 166 -28.65 -0.75 6.17
CA LYS A 166 -27.94 0.54 6.32
C LYS A 166 -28.77 1.73 5.83
N GLU A 167 -29.59 1.57 4.82
CA GLU A 167 -30.48 2.63 4.32
C GLU A 167 -31.68 2.86 5.25
N ALA A 168 -32.18 1.79 5.89
CA ALA A 168 -33.26 1.88 6.87
C ALA A 168 -32.83 2.61 8.16
N GLU A 169 -31.59 2.40 8.61
CA GLU A 169 -31.01 3.08 9.78
C GLU A 169 -30.70 4.57 9.56
N ARG A 170 -30.66 5.03 8.31
CA ARG A 170 -30.38 6.44 7.97
C ARG A 170 -31.60 7.33 7.84
N LYS A 171 -32.79 6.76 7.91
CA LYS A 171 -34.10 7.47 7.87
C LYS A 171 -34.63 7.66 9.26
#